data_1fedfb01a397f59ce3a04bca57e4984d
#
_entry.id   1fedfb01a397f59ce3a04bca57e4984d
#
_cell.length_a   1.000
_cell.length_b   1.000
_cell.length_c   1.000
_cell.angle_alpha   90.00
_cell.angle_beta   90.00
_cell.angle_gamma   90.00
#
_symmetry.space_group_name_H-M   'P 1'
#
loop_
_entity.id
_entity.type
_entity.pdbx_description
1 polymer ?
#
loop_
_entity_poly.entity_id
_entity_poly.type
_entity_poly.pdbx_seq_one_letter_code
_entity_poly.pdbx_strand_id
1 'polypeptide(L)'
;MPPWSTDEILAVHVRMHHAEGLLFREVLVAGARACGLVPTTLRERAALDEATSMLGLKRADLDSRLLALGKTVGAPWGKDQKEAAAAALVACANAPRSSAA
;
A
#
# COMPACT_ATOMS: atom_id res chain seq x y z
N MET A 1 38.76 -12.40 -4.01
CA MET A 1 37.52 -12.27 -3.18
C MET A 1 37.60 -11.00 -2.36
N PRO A 2 36.69 -10.09 -2.53
CA PRO A 2 36.67 -8.93 -1.65
C PRO A 2 36.39 -9.39 -0.22
N PRO A 3 37.12 -8.92 0.76
CA PRO A 3 36.93 -9.32 2.15
C PRO A 3 35.78 -8.56 2.79
N TRP A 4 34.60 -8.70 2.24
CA TRP A 4 33.42 -8.03 2.78
C TRP A 4 32.88 -8.82 3.96
N SER A 5 32.56 -8.13 5.03
CA SER A 5 31.89 -8.74 6.17
C SER A 5 30.45 -9.10 5.81
N THR A 6 29.87 -10.01 6.58
CA THR A 6 28.45 -10.36 6.43
C THR A 6 27.57 -9.13 6.60
N ASP A 7 27.90 -8.24 7.54
CA ASP A 7 27.14 -7.03 7.79
C ASP A 7 27.18 -6.06 6.61
N GLU A 8 28.35 -5.94 5.95
CA GLU A 8 28.48 -5.11 4.76
C GLU A 8 27.66 -5.65 3.60
N ILE A 9 27.66 -6.97 3.39
CA ILE A 9 26.88 -7.63 2.37
C ILE A 9 25.37 -7.41 2.62
N LEU A 10 24.93 -7.57 3.87
CA LEU A 10 23.54 -7.35 4.24
C LEU A 10 23.12 -5.89 4.05
N ALA A 11 23.98 -4.94 4.39
CA ALA A 11 23.70 -3.52 4.19
C ALA A 11 23.50 -3.16 2.72
N VAL A 12 24.36 -3.68 1.85
CA VAL A 12 24.23 -3.49 0.39
C VAL A 12 22.93 -4.13 -0.12
N HIS A 13 22.64 -5.34 0.34
CA HIS A 13 21.43 -6.08 -0.05
C HIS A 13 20.15 -5.30 0.32
N VAL A 14 20.07 -4.78 1.53
CA VAL A 14 18.94 -3.95 1.98
C VAL A 14 18.78 -2.70 1.13
N ARG A 15 19.89 -2.02 0.81
CA ARG A 15 19.87 -0.83 -0.06
C ARG A 15 19.39 -1.15 -1.46
N MET A 16 19.81 -2.30 -2.01
CA MET A 16 19.37 -2.74 -3.33
C MET A 16 17.87 -3.00 -3.36
N HIS A 17 17.35 -3.71 -2.37
CA HIS A 17 15.91 -3.96 -2.28
C HIS A 17 15.10 -2.67 -2.12
N HIS A 18 15.61 -1.74 -1.33
CA HIS A 18 14.96 -0.43 -1.18
C HIS A 18 14.92 0.34 -2.50
N ALA A 19 16.04 0.36 -3.23
CA ALA A 19 16.13 1.02 -4.53
C ALA A 19 15.21 0.36 -5.56
N GLU A 20 15.14 -0.96 -5.58
CA GLU A 20 14.21 -1.69 -6.44
C GLU A 20 12.76 -1.35 -6.13
N GLY A 21 12.41 -1.28 -4.85
CA GLY A 21 11.06 -0.90 -4.42
C GLY A 21 10.67 0.49 -4.91
N LEU A 22 11.57 1.46 -4.81
CA LEU A 22 11.34 2.81 -5.31
C LEU A 22 11.17 2.83 -6.82
N LEU A 23 12.01 2.08 -7.54
CA LEU A 23 11.94 1.99 -9.01
C LEU A 23 10.61 1.40 -9.45
N PHE A 24 10.19 0.28 -8.85
CA PHE A 24 8.90 -0.33 -9.17
C PHE A 24 7.73 0.60 -8.91
N ARG A 25 7.77 1.34 -7.81
CA ARG A 25 6.73 2.33 -7.50
C ARG A 25 6.68 3.42 -8.58
N GLU A 26 7.83 3.96 -8.99
CA GLU A 26 7.88 4.99 -10.02
C GLU A 26 7.36 4.49 -11.36
N VAL A 27 7.71 3.27 -11.74
CA VAL A 27 7.23 2.63 -12.97
C VAL A 27 5.71 2.44 -12.93
N LEU A 28 5.17 1.97 -11.81
CA LEU A 28 3.72 1.78 -11.64
C LEU A 28 2.96 3.10 -11.71
N VAL A 29 3.48 4.14 -11.06
CA VAL A 29 2.87 5.48 -11.10
C VAL A 29 2.89 6.03 -12.52
N ALA A 30 4.05 5.95 -13.20
CA ALA A 30 4.18 6.43 -14.57
C ALA A 30 3.27 5.65 -15.53
N GLY A 31 3.22 4.33 -15.38
CA GLY A 31 2.35 3.47 -16.18
C GLY A 31 0.87 3.79 -15.99
N ALA A 32 0.45 4.01 -14.75
CA ALA A 32 -0.93 4.38 -14.43
C ALA A 32 -1.30 5.72 -15.10
N ARG A 33 -0.43 6.71 -15.00
CA ARG A 33 -0.65 8.02 -15.63
C ARG A 33 -0.71 7.94 -17.15
N ALA A 34 0.16 7.12 -17.74
CA ALA A 34 0.16 6.90 -19.19
C ALA A 34 -1.14 6.26 -19.67
N CYS A 35 -1.81 5.46 -18.83
CA CYS A 35 -3.11 4.86 -19.12
C CYS A 35 -4.30 5.77 -18.78
N GLY A 36 -4.05 7.01 -18.37
CA GLY A 36 -5.11 7.95 -18.00
C GLY A 36 -5.66 7.76 -16.60
N LEU A 37 -4.99 6.97 -15.78
CA LEU A 37 -5.37 6.75 -14.38
C LEU A 37 -4.68 7.76 -13.46
N VAL A 38 -5.32 8.08 -12.37
CA VAL A 38 -4.76 8.96 -11.34
C VAL A 38 -4.31 8.09 -10.17
N PRO A 39 -3.01 7.84 -10.02
CA PRO A 39 -2.54 7.01 -8.92
C PRO A 39 -2.60 7.75 -7.59
N THR A 40 -2.95 7.04 -6.54
CA THR A 40 -2.89 7.51 -5.16
C THR A 40 -1.67 6.87 -4.50
N THR A 41 -0.81 7.67 -3.90
CA THR A 41 0.35 7.17 -3.17
C THR A 41 0.17 7.44 -1.68
N LEU A 42 0.56 6.47 -0.86
CA LEU A 42 0.48 6.56 0.58
C LEU A 42 1.86 6.30 1.19
N ARG A 43 2.12 6.90 2.33
CA ARG A 43 3.32 6.57 3.10
C ARG A 43 3.23 5.13 3.58
N GLU A 44 4.38 4.49 3.68
CA GLU A 44 4.47 3.17 4.29
C GLU A 44 3.80 3.17 5.67
N ARG A 45 2.96 2.18 5.94
CA ARG A 45 2.20 2.02 7.19
C ARG A 45 1.18 3.12 7.51
N ALA A 46 0.96 4.06 6.59
CA ALA A 46 -0.01 5.13 6.80
C ALA A 46 -1.41 4.80 6.29
N ALA A 47 -1.59 3.71 5.55
CA ALA A 47 -2.86 3.38 4.91
C ALA A 47 -4.01 3.24 5.90
N LEU A 48 -3.78 2.60 7.04
CA LEU A 48 -4.81 2.40 8.06
C LEU A 48 -5.22 3.72 8.71
N ASP A 49 -4.27 4.59 9.02
CA ASP A 49 -4.54 5.90 9.61
C ASP A 49 -5.25 6.82 8.63
N GLU A 50 -4.82 6.83 7.37
CA GLU A 50 -5.49 7.58 6.32
C GLU A 50 -6.92 7.10 6.11
N ALA A 51 -7.15 5.78 6.13
CA ALA A 51 -8.48 5.22 5.99
C ALA A 51 -9.40 5.65 7.14
N THR A 52 -8.93 5.63 8.38
CA THR A 52 -9.73 6.10 9.52
C THR A 52 -10.09 7.57 9.39
N SER A 53 -9.14 8.39 8.97
CA SER A 53 -9.34 9.82 8.77
C SER A 53 -10.32 10.12 7.64
N MET A 54 -10.14 9.49 6.50
CA MET A 54 -10.96 9.72 5.30
C MET A 54 -12.39 9.21 5.46
N LEU A 55 -12.58 8.10 6.16
CA LEU A 55 -13.89 7.49 6.34
C LEU A 55 -14.61 7.97 7.62
N GLY A 56 -13.92 8.74 8.46
CA GLY A 56 -14.48 9.19 9.73
C GLY A 56 -14.74 8.06 10.70
N LEU A 57 -13.99 6.97 10.62
CA LEU A 57 -14.14 5.79 11.46
C LEU A 57 -13.12 5.80 12.59
N LYS A 58 -13.48 5.17 13.70
CA LYS A 58 -12.50 4.82 14.73
C LYS A 58 -11.66 3.65 14.25
N ARG A 59 -10.41 3.56 14.73
CA ARG A 59 -9.52 2.48 14.36
C ARG A 59 -10.11 1.09 14.62
N ALA A 60 -10.78 0.93 15.76
CA ALA A 60 -11.42 -0.32 16.12
C ALA A 60 -12.52 -0.72 15.12
N ASP A 61 -13.28 0.25 14.65
CA ASP A 61 -14.33 0.01 13.65
C ASP A 61 -13.73 -0.37 12.30
N LEU A 62 -12.64 0.28 11.90
CA LEU A 62 -11.93 -0.09 10.69
C LEU A 62 -11.37 -1.51 10.80
N ASP A 63 -10.73 -1.84 11.92
CA ASP A 63 -10.18 -3.18 12.14
C ASP A 63 -11.26 -4.26 12.05
N SER A 64 -12.44 -4.00 12.62
CA SER A 64 -13.58 -4.91 12.54
C SER A 64 -14.07 -5.12 11.10
N ARG A 65 -14.13 -4.06 10.32
CA ARG A 65 -14.53 -4.12 8.92
C ARG A 65 -13.53 -4.87 8.07
N LEU A 66 -12.23 -4.65 8.31
CA LEU A 66 -11.17 -5.35 7.61
C LEU A 66 -11.16 -6.85 7.97
N LEU A 67 -11.43 -7.17 9.23
CA LEU A 67 -11.55 -8.56 9.66
C LEU A 67 -12.74 -9.26 8.96
N ALA A 68 -13.86 -8.60 8.89
CA ALA A 68 -15.04 -9.11 8.20
C ALA A 68 -14.77 -9.34 6.70
N LEU A 69 -14.07 -8.41 6.06
CA LEU A 69 -13.66 -8.55 4.66
C LEU A 69 -12.74 -9.74 4.47
N GLY A 70 -11.79 -9.94 5.39
CA GLY A 70 -10.88 -11.08 5.35
C GLY A 70 -11.60 -12.42 5.42
N LYS A 71 -12.67 -12.52 6.19
CA LYS A 71 -13.50 -13.72 6.25
C LYS A 71 -14.20 -14.01 4.92
N THR A 72 -14.55 -12.99 4.18
CA THR A 72 -15.17 -13.12 2.87
C THR A 72 -14.15 -13.54 1.81
N VAL A 73 -12.96 -12.96 1.86
CA VAL A 73 -11.89 -13.20 0.87
C VAL A 73 -11.18 -14.53 1.12
N GLY A 74 -10.98 -14.88 2.38
CA GLY A 74 -10.24 -16.07 2.76
C GLY A 74 -8.74 -15.81 2.99
N ALA A 75 -8.04 -16.87 3.37
CA ALA A 75 -6.60 -16.78 3.65
C ALA A 75 -5.79 -16.66 2.34
N PRO A 76 -4.61 -16.03 2.36
CA PRO A 76 -4.01 -15.34 3.50
C PRO A 76 -4.62 -13.97 3.75
N TRP A 77 -4.78 -13.61 5.02
CA TRP A 77 -5.29 -12.30 5.41
C TRP A 77 -4.48 -11.77 6.58
N GLY A 78 -3.32 -11.22 6.28
CA GLY A 78 -2.40 -10.66 7.25
C GLY A 78 -2.32 -9.14 7.17
N LYS A 79 -1.26 -8.63 7.74
CA LYS A 79 -1.01 -7.19 7.79
C LYS A 79 -0.97 -6.54 6.41
N ASP A 80 -0.28 -7.16 5.45
CA ASP A 80 -0.10 -6.60 4.12
C ASP A 80 -1.43 -6.53 3.36
N GLN A 81 -2.27 -7.56 3.48
CA GLN A 81 -3.58 -7.58 2.86
C GLN A 81 -4.50 -6.53 3.46
N LYS A 82 -4.45 -6.34 4.79
CA LYS A 82 -5.22 -5.31 5.49
C LYS A 82 -4.78 -3.91 5.08
N GLU A 83 -3.48 -3.67 4.98
CA GLU A 83 -2.94 -2.39 4.51
C GLU A 83 -3.33 -2.10 3.06
N ALA A 84 -3.26 -3.11 2.20
CA ALA A 84 -3.70 -2.98 0.82
C ALA A 84 -5.19 -2.64 0.71
N ALA A 85 -6.03 -3.30 1.51
CA ALA A 85 -7.46 -3.01 1.55
C ALA A 85 -7.72 -1.60 2.06
N ALA A 86 -7.02 -1.16 3.10
CA ALA A 86 -7.13 0.21 3.62
C ALA A 86 -6.70 1.25 2.57
N ALA A 87 -5.62 0.98 1.85
CA ALA A 87 -5.17 1.84 0.76
C ALA A 87 -6.21 1.93 -0.36
N ALA A 88 -6.85 0.82 -0.69
CA ALA A 88 -7.93 0.81 -1.67
C ALA A 88 -9.13 1.63 -1.22
N LEU A 89 -9.49 1.58 0.06
CA LEU A 89 -10.57 2.40 0.62
C LEU A 89 -10.24 3.90 0.51
N VAL A 90 -9.00 4.29 0.82
CA VAL A 90 -8.54 5.68 0.66
C VAL A 90 -8.63 6.11 -0.80
N ALA A 91 -8.16 5.29 -1.72
CA ALA A 91 -8.20 5.58 -3.15
C ALA A 91 -9.64 5.74 -3.64
N CYS A 92 -10.56 4.89 -3.20
CA CYS A 92 -11.97 4.97 -3.54
C CYS A 92 -12.62 6.24 -2.97
N ALA A 93 -12.26 6.64 -1.75
CA ALA A 93 -12.78 7.85 -1.13
C ALA A 93 -12.30 9.11 -1.83
N ASN A 94 -11.07 9.08 -2.41
CA ASN A 94 -10.49 10.19 -3.15
C ASN A 94 -10.86 10.18 -4.64
N ALA A 95 -11.39 9.08 -5.15
CA ALA A 95 -11.73 8.98 -6.56
C ALA A 95 -12.81 10.01 -6.92
N PRO A 96 -12.68 10.71 -8.05
CA PRO A 96 -13.75 11.58 -8.51
C PRO A 96 -15.00 10.72 -8.72
N ARG A 97 -16.13 11.18 -8.18
CA ARG A 97 -17.39 10.50 -8.41
C ARG A 97 -17.66 10.48 -9.91
N SER A 98 -17.81 9.29 -10.45
CA SER A 98 -18.22 9.17 -11.83
C SER A 98 -19.58 9.85 -11.99
N SER A 99 -19.62 10.94 -12.73
CA SER A 99 -20.87 11.61 -13.09
C SER A 99 -21.58 10.89 -14.24
N ALA A 100 -21.01 9.83 -14.73
CA ALA A 100 -21.64 8.98 -15.72
C ALA A 100 -22.72 8.16 -15.03
N ALA A 101 -23.83 8.76 -14.89
CA ALA A 101 -25.01 8.03 -14.52
C ALA A 101 -25.44 7.17 -15.70
#